data_339ff5346022b0e907126b278c9de8e4
#
_entry.id   339ff5346022b0e907126b278c9de8e4
#
_cell.length_a   1.000
_cell.length_b   1.000
_cell.length_c   1.000
_cell.angle_alpha   90.00
_cell.angle_beta   90.00
_cell.angle_gamma   90.00
#
_symmetry.space_group_name_H-M   'P 1'
#
loop_
_entity.id
_entity.type
_entity.pdbx_description
1 polymer ?
#
loop_
_entity_poly.entity_id
_entity_poly.type
_entity_poly.pdbx_seq_one_letter_code
_entity_poly.pdbx_strand_id
1 'polypeptide(L)'
;MPREIRLNAFEMNCVGHQSPGLWAHPRDRSSQYKDLEYWTDLARLLERGRFDGLFIADVLGIYDVLDGNGDAAIRQAAQVPVNDPLALITPMAAVTRHLGFGLTASLSFEHPYPFARRLSTLDHLTKGRIGWNVVTSYLESGARNLGQQAQLDHDRRYDYADEYLQVLYKLFEGSWEDGAVLRDRRRRIFSDPGKIHEIRHVGEHFQVPGIHLCEPSPQRTPVLYQAGASSRGKRFAAEHAECVFVAAPSKTVLKQAVADIRQRVAEAGRDPRKVLVFNLQTVVLGETDAKARAKFDEYRAFVSYEGALALISGWTGIDFGQYRPDQVLRHIHTNAIQSAVEAFSSADPTRTWTVRELADWVGIGGFGPLFVGSPATVADLLQEWVEDTDVDGFNLAYALAHETFSDV
;
A
#
# COMPACT_ATOMS: atom_id res chain seq x y z
N MET A 1 -13.29 23.05 -13.89
CA MET A 1 -13.83 21.70 -14.09
C MET A 1 -13.85 21.02 -12.72
N PRO A 2 -14.87 20.26 -12.38
CA PRO A 2 -14.84 19.50 -11.14
C PRO A 2 -13.58 18.62 -11.11
N ARG A 3 -12.97 18.48 -9.94
CA ARG A 3 -11.76 17.70 -9.76
C ARG A 3 -12.13 16.21 -9.81
N GLU A 4 -11.41 15.43 -10.59
CA GLU A 4 -11.61 14.00 -10.68
C GLU A 4 -11.09 13.33 -9.38
N ILE A 5 -11.91 12.45 -8.77
CA ILE A 5 -11.53 11.70 -7.57
C ILE A 5 -10.95 10.36 -8.00
N ARG A 6 -9.71 10.08 -7.62
CA ARG A 6 -9.05 8.81 -7.93
C ARG A 6 -9.37 7.77 -6.87
N LEU A 7 -9.66 6.53 -7.31
CA LEU A 7 -10.02 5.44 -6.42
C LEU A 7 -9.14 4.21 -6.66
N ASN A 8 -8.42 3.80 -5.63
CA ASN A 8 -7.78 2.48 -5.57
C ASN A 8 -8.57 1.58 -4.62
N ALA A 9 -8.79 0.33 -5.01
CA ALA A 9 -9.19 -0.71 -4.08
C ALA A 9 -7.97 -1.17 -3.28
N PHE A 10 -8.06 -1.25 -1.96
CA PHE A 10 -6.94 -1.60 -1.10
C PHE A 10 -7.10 -3.00 -0.54
N GLU A 11 -6.31 -3.92 -1.02
CA GLU A 11 -6.34 -5.35 -0.70
C GLU A 11 -5.00 -5.86 -0.17
N MET A 12 -5.01 -7.09 0.33
CA MET A 12 -3.83 -7.88 0.66
C MET A 12 -4.12 -9.36 0.36
N ASN A 13 -3.14 -10.09 -0.11
CA ASN A 13 -3.30 -11.51 -0.46
C ASN A 13 -3.36 -12.40 0.80
N CYS A 14 -4.35 -12.14 1.67
CA CYS A 14 -4.56 -12.80 2.96
C CYS A 14 -6.04 -12.88 3.31
N VAL A 15 -6.36 -13.48 4.45
CA VAL A 15 -7.74 -13.56 4.96
C VAL A 15 -8.17 -12.25 5.62
N GLY A 16 -7.52 -11.85 6.70
CA GLY A 16 -7.87 -10.63 7.45
C GLY A 16 -6.88 -9.51 7.17
N HIS A 17 -7.22 -8.59 6.27
CA HIS A 17 -6.37 -7.46 5.93
C HIS A 17 -6.47 -6.32 6.95
N GLN A 18 -7.55 -5.52 6.89
CA GLN A 18 -7.73 -4.33 7.74
C GLN A 18 -9.02 -4.40 8.59
N SER A 19 -9.69 -5.55 8.58
CA SER A 19 -10.95 -5.75 9.30
C SER A 19 -10.91 -7.10 10.03
N PRO A 20 -10.12 -7.20 11.12
CA PRO A 20 -9.89 -8.45 11.82
C PRO A 20 -11.18 -9.01 12.41
N GLY A 21 -11.41 -10.31 12.23
CA GLY A 21 -12.61 -11.01 12.69
C GLY A 21 -13.73 -11.10 11.65
N LEU A 22 -13.78 -10.20 10.66
CA LEU A 22 -14.84 -10.20 9.65
C LEU A 22 -14.80 -11.43 8.72
N TRP A 23 -13.71 -12.17 8.67
CA TRP A 23 -13.66 -13.46 7.99
C TRP A 23 -14.70 -14.48 8.48
N ALA A 24 -15.20 -14.32 9.72
CA ALA A 24 -16.26 -15.15 10.29
C ALA A 24 -17.68 -14.71 9.86
N HIS A 25 -17.82 -13.59 9.15
CA HIS A 25 -19.11 -13.13 8.67
C HIS A 25 -19.66 -14.06 7.57
N PRO A 26 -20.97 -14.43 7.57
CA PRO A 26 -21.52 -15.42 6.62
C PRO A 26 -21.35 -15.05 5.14
N ARG A 27 -21.28 -13.77 4.80
CA ARG A 27 -21.07 -13.28 3.42
C ARG A 27 -19.60 -13.07 3.06
N ASP A 28 -18.68 -13.27 4.00
CA ASP A 28 -17.24 -13.12 3.71
C ASP A 28 -16.74 -14.20 2.74
N ARG A 29 -15.86 -13.80 1.86
CA ARG A 29 -15.20 -14.67 0.88
C ARG A 29 -13.68 -14.66 1.01
N SER A 30 -13.12 -13.97 1.99
CA SER A 30 -11.68 -13.77 2.11
C SER A 30 -10.90 -15.09 2.30
N SER A 31 -11.53 -16.14 2.83
CA SER A 31 -10.95 -17.48 2.91
C SER A 31 -10.63 -18.10 1.53
N GLN A 32 -11.21 -17.55 0.44
CA GLN A 32 -10.92 -17.92 -0.96
C GLN A 32 -9.71 -17.18 -1.55
N TYR A 33 -9.00 -16.38 -0.77
CA TYR A 33 -7.84 -15.59 -1.21
C TYR A 33 -6.77 -16.38 -1.97
N LYS A 34 -6.72 -17.70 -1.82
CA LYS A 34 -5.83 -18.62 -2.52
C LYS A 34 -6.40 -19.16 -3.85
N ASP A 35 -7.64 -18.83 -4.17
CA ASP A 35 -8.32 -19.29 -5.39
C ASP A 35 -8.21 -18.21 -6.48
N LEU A 36 -7.87 -18.62 -7.69
CA LEU A 36 -7.62 -17.68 -8.79
C LEU A 36 -8.88 -16.89 -9.17
N GLU A 37 -10.03 -17.55 -9.12
CA GLU A 37 -11.33 -16.97 -9.42
C GLU A 37 -11.67 -15.79 -8.49
N TYR A 38 -11.31 -15.88 -7.20
CA TYR A 38 -11.49 -14.79 -6.25
C TYR A 38 -10.88 -13.48 -6.77
N TRP A 39 -9.63 -13.54 -7.23
CA TRP A 39 -8.88 -12.39 -7.70
C TRP A 39 -9.32 -11.91 -9.09
N THR A 40 -9.60 -12.83 -10.01
CA THR A 40 -10.05 -12.45 -11.36
C THR A 40 -11.45 -11.87 -11.34
N ASP A 41 -12.33 -12.33 -10.47
CA ASP A 41 -13.66 -11.75 -10.27
C ASP A 41 -13.60 -10.36 -9.64
N LEU A 42 -12.72 -10.18 -8.62
CA LEU A 42 -12.44 -8.88 -8.04
C LEU A 42 -11.92 -7.90 -9.09
N ALA A 43 -10.94 -8.30 -9.89
CA ALA A 43 -10.38 -7.43 -10.94
C ALA A 43 -11.44 -7.01 -11.96
N ARG A 44 -12.30 -7.94 -12.41
CA ARG A 44 -13.42 -7.61 -13.32
C ARG A 44 -14.44 -6.68 -12.64
N LEU A 45 -14.72 -6.87 -11.37
CA LEU A 45 -15.61 -6.02 -10.59
C LEU A 45 -15.08 -4.59 -10.54
N LEU A 46 -13.83 -4.40 -10.16
CA LEU A 46 -13.16 -3.10 -10.05
C LEU A 46 -13.06 -2.39 -11.41
N GLU A 47 -12.76 -3.10 -12.50
CA GLU A 47 -12.74 -2.51 -13.83
C GLU A 47 -14.13 -2.04 -14.28
N ARG A 48 -15.19 -2.82 -14.02
CA ARG A 48 -16.58 -2.38 -14.28
C ARG A 48 -16.97 -1.17 -13.44
N GLY A 49 -16.52 -1.13 -12.17
CA GLY A 49 -16.70 0.01 -11.25
C GLY A 49 -15.83 1.21 -11.58
N ARG A 50 -14.96 1.13 -12.59
CA ARG A 50 -14.05 2.22 -13.01
C ARG A 50 -13.08 2.67 -11.93
N PHE A 51 -12.63 1.76 -11.09
CA PHE A 51 -11.50 2.02 -10.21
C PHE A 51 -10.25 2.29 -11.04
N ASP A 52 -9.42 3.24 -10.60
CA ASP A 52 -8.12 3.52 -11.22
C ASP A 52 -7.15 2.35 -11.03
N GLY A 53 -7.18 1.72 -9.85
CA GLY A 53 -6.29 0.61 -9.55
C GLY A 53 -6.76 -0.32 -8.44
N LEU A 54 -6.14 -1.50 -8.42
CA LEU A 54 -6.12 -2.40 -7.29
C LEU A 54 -4.72 -2.32 -6.66
N PHE A 55 -4.66 -1.81 -5.43
CA PHE A 55 -3.42 -1.74 -4.67
C PHE A 55 -3.36 -2.90 -3.67
N ILE A 56 -2.31 -3.72 -3.77
CA ILE A 56 -2.13 -4.92 -2.95
C ILE A 56 -0.97 -4.71 -2.00
N ALA A 57 -1.29 -4.63 -0.70
CA ALA A 57 -0.30 -4.60 0.36
C ALA A 57 0.39 -5.96 0.53
N ASP A 58 1.57 -5.93 1.12
CA ASP A 58 2.31 -7.13 1.52
C ASP A 58 3.21 -6.85 2.73
N VAL A 59 3.39 -7.87 3.55
CA VAL A 59 4.36 -7.89 4.65
C VAL A 59 5.04 -9.26 4.72
N LEU A 60 6.36 -9.27 4.84
CA LEU A 60 7.17 -10.47 5.01
C LEU A 60 7.47 -10.68 6.50
N GLY A 61 6.45 -11.03 7.26
CA GLY A 61 6.58 -11.27 8.69
C GLY A 61 5.23 -11.47 9.36
N ILE A 62 5.22 -12.04 10.54
CA ILE A 62 4.04 -12.20 11.38
C ILE A 62 3.96 -11.06 12.40
N TYR A 63 2.75 -10.65 12.74
CA TYR A 63 2.51 -9.70 13.84
C TYR A 63 2.66 -10.41 15.17
N ASP A 64 3.85 -10.32 15.76
CA ASP A 64 4.26 -11.01 16.99
C ASP A 64 4.58 -10.06 18.15
N VAL A 65 4.13 -8.81 18.07
CA VAL A 65 4.36 -7.80 19.10
C VAL A 65 3.40 -7.93 20.28
N LEU A 66 2.10 -8.19 20.00
CA LEU A 66 1.10 -8.39 21.04
C LEU A 66 1.47 -9.61 21.90
N ASP A 67 1.62 -9.43 23.21
CA ASP A 67 2.02 -10.46 24.17
C ASP A 67 3.35 -11.16 23.81
N GLY A 68 4.17 -10.56 22.92
CA GLY A 68 5.46 -11.08 22.50
C GLY A 68 5.40 -12.35 21.65
N ASN A 69 4.27 -12.67 21.02
CA ASN A 69 4.11 -13.85 20.17
C ASN A 69 3.08 -13.64 19.05
N GLY A 70 3.02 -14.58 18.09
CA GLY A 70 2.11 -14.51 16.94
C GLY A 70 0.74 -15.14 17.13
N ASP A 71 0.38 -15.63 18.31
CA ASP A 71 -0.81 -16.45 18.54
C ASP A 71 -2.10 -15.69 18.21
N ALA A 72 -2.21 -14.43 18.61
CA ALA A 72 -3.36 -13.59 18.31
C ALA A 72 -3.52 -13.35 16.80
N ALA A 73 -2.44 -13.05 16.10
CA ALA A 73 -2.45 -12.87 14.64
C ALA A 73 -2.89 -14.14 13.92
N ILE A 74 -2.36 -15.30 14.30
CA ILE A 74 -2.72 -16.62 13.73
C ILE A 74 -4.20 -16.94 14.01
N ARG A 75 -4.64 -16.79 15.26
CA ARG A 75 -6.01 -17.13 15.67
C ARG A 75 -7.06 -16.27 14.98
N GLN A 76 -6.75 -14.99 14.78
CA GLN A 76 -7.66 -14.02 14.20
C GLN A 76 -7.46 -13.81 12.70
N ALA A 77 -6.55 -14.55 12.08
CA ALA A 77 -6.15 -14.40 10.68
C ALA A 77 -5.75 -12.96 10.33
N ALA A 78 -5.11 -12.25 11.26
CA ALA A 78 -4.70 -10.86 11.09
C ALA A 78 -3.43 -10.79 10.23
N GLN A 79 -3.61 -10.62 8.92
CA GLN A 79 -2.59 -10.61 7.86
C GLN A 79 -1.69 -11.87 7.84
N VAL A 80 -2.19 -12.96 8.36
CA VAL A 80 -1.60 -14.31 8.27
C VAL A 80 -2.72 -15.36 8.30
N PRO A 81 -2.76 -16.38 7.39
CA PRO A 81 -1.76 -16.64 6.32
C PRO A 81 -1.79 -15.58 5.21
N VAL A 82 -0.66 -15.38 4.54
CA VAL A 82 -0.48 -14.40 3.46
C VAL A 82 0.29 -15.03 2.29
N ASN A 83 -0.11 -14.73 1.06
CA ASN A 83 0.53 -15.19 -0.17
C ASN A 83 1.19 -14.02 -0.93
N ASP A 84 2.16 -14.33 -1.80
CA ASP A 84 2.88 -13.36 -2.63
C ASP A 84 1.91 -12.65 -3.60
N PRO A 85 1.80 -11.30 -3.56
CA PRO A 85 0.93 -10.55 -4.46
C PRO A 85 1.40 -10.52 -5.92
N LEU A 86 2.70 -10.69 -6.20
CA LEU A 86 3.23 -10.62 -7.56
C LEU A 86 2.62 -11.71 -8.46
N ALA A 87 2.35 -12.89 -7.89
CA ALA A 87 1.75 -14.00 -8.62
C ALA A 87 0.34 -13.71 -9.15
N LEU A 88 -0.38 -12.78 -8.51
CA LEU A 88 -1.77 -12.43 -8.84
C LEU A 88 -1.89 -11.44 -10.01
N ILE A 89 -0.86 -10.64 -10.27
CA ILE A 89 -0.94 -9.54 -11.22
C ILE A 89 -1.26 -10.02 -12.64
N THR A 90 -0.53 -11.01 -13.12
CA THR A 90 -0.67 -11.51 -14.50
C THR A 90 -2.07 -12.06 -14.80
N PRO A 91 -2.66 -12.95 -13.98
CA PRO A 91 -4.01 -13.46 -14.26
C PRO A 91 -5.09 -12.37 -14.16
N MET A 92 -4.98 -11.41 -13.24
CA MET A 92 -5.89 -10.27 -13.17
C MET A 92 -5.76 -9.36 -14.40
N ALA A 93 -4.55 -9.10 -14.85
CA ALA A 93 -4.28 -8.32 -16.05
C ALA A 93 -4.82 -8.99 -17.32
N ALA A 94 -4.86 -10.33 -17.38
CA ALA A 94 -5.40 -11.08 -18.52
C ALA A 94 -6.92 -10.93 -18.68
N VAL A 95 -7.65 -10.60 -17.60
CA VAL A 95 -9.12 -10.44 -17.62
C VAL A 95 -9.58 -8.98 -17.58
N THR A 96 -8.63 -8.03 -17.62
CA THR A 96 -8.88 -6.57 -17.56
C THR A 96 -8.13 -5.85 -18.68
N ARG A 97 -8.51 -4.60 -18.98
CA ARG A 97 -7.87 -3.77 -20.02
C ARG A 97 -7.34 -2.44 -19.52
N HIS A 98 -7.94 -1.89 -18.47
CA HIS A 98 -7.68 -0.51 -17.99
C HIS A 98 -7.24 -0.48 -16.54
N LEU A 99 -7.70 -1.41 -15.69
CA LEU A 99 -7.38 -1.45 -14.27
C LEU A 99 -5.87 -1.48 -14.06
N GLY A 100 -5.36 -0.53 -13.27
CA GLY A 100 -3.98 -0.51 -12.80
C GLY A 100 -3.74 -1.48 -11.64
N PHE A 101 -2.50 -1.91 -11.45
CA PHE A 101 -2.10 -2.83 -10.39
C PHE A 101 -0.93 -2.25 -9.60
N GLY A 102 -1.19 -1.73 -8.40
CA GLY A 102 -0.15 -1.37 -7.45
C GLY A 102 0.20 -2.57 -6.59
N LEU A 103 1.44 -2.96 -6.57
CA LEU A 103 1.92 -4.06 -5.74
C LEU A 103 2.94 -3.59 -4.71
N THR A 104 2.90 -4.17 -3.53
CA THR A 104 3.93 -3.98 -2.51
C THR A 104 4.99 -5.06 -2.64
N ALA A 105 6.25 -4.65 -2.68
CA ALA A 105 7.39 -5.54 -2.58
C ALA A 105 8.52 -4.83 -1.82
N SER A 106 9.02 -5.50 -0.77
CA SER A 106 10.09 -4.92 0.04
C SER A 106 11.44 -4.98 -0.66
N LEU A 107 12.08 -3.83 -0.78
CA LEU A 107 13.44 -3.74 -1.31
C LEU A 107 14.51 -4.27 -0.33
N SER A 108 14.18 -4.37 0.97
CA SER A 108 15.15 -4.77 1.99
C SER A 108 15.60 -6.23 1.88
N PHE A 109 14.85 -7.05 1.16
CA PHE A 109 15.03 -8.51 1.16
C PHE A 109 15.29 -9.10 -0.23
N GLU A 110 15.35 -8.26 -1.28
CA GLU A 110 15.62 -8.70 -2.63
C GLU A 110 16.65 -7.80 -3.32
N HIS A 111 17.55 -8.39 -4.09
CA HIS A 111 18.56 -7.64 -4.84
C HIS A 111 17.93 -6.89 -6.02
N PRO A 112 18.30 -5.62 -6.31
CA PRO A 112 17.65 -4.80 -7.35
C PRO A 112 17.73 -5.40 -8.75
N TYR A 113 18.79 -6.14 -9.09
CA TYR A 113 18.98 -6.68 -10.44
C TYR A 113 17.91 -7.74 -10.83
N PRO A 114 17.65 -8.83 -10.06
CA PRO A 114 16.57 -9.76 -10.38
C PRO A 114 15.19 -9.10 -10.24
N PHE A 115 15.03 -8.16 -9.30
CA PHE A 115 13.78 -7.44 -9.12
C PHE A 115 13.43 -6.55 -10.32
N ALA A 116 14.41 -5.82 -10.90
CA ALA A 116 14.21 -5.06 -12.13
C ALA A 116 13.65 -5.93 -13.27
N ARG A 117 14.24 -7.13 -13.46
CA ARG A 117 13.74 -8.08 -14.49
C ARG A 117 12.29 -8.48 -14.24
N ARG A 118 11.93 -8.73 -12.98
CA ARG A 118 10.57 -9.12 -12.60
C ARG A 118 9.58 -8.00 -12.87
N LEU A 119 9.89 -6.76 -12.48
CA LEU A 119 9.05 -5.60 -12.73
C LEU A 119 8.87 -5.33 -14.23
N SER A 120 9.94 -5.35 -15.03
CA SER A 120 9.82 -5.18 -16.49
C SER A 120 8.99 -6.29 -17.14
N THR A 121 9.11 -7.53 -16.64
CA THR A 121 8.27 -8.64 -17.12
C THR A 121 6.79 -8.38 -16.86
N LEU A 122 6.45 -7.96 -15.64
CA LEU A 122 5.08 -7.60 -15.28
C LEU A 122 4.56 -6.40 -16.08
N ASP A 123 5.41 -5.40 -16.31
CA ASP A 123 5.06 -4.22 -17.10
C ASP A 123 4.74 -4.57 -18.56
N HIS A 124 5.54 -5.45 -19.19
CA HIS A 124 5.23 -6.01 -20.51
C HIS A 124 3.90 -6.76 -20.53
N LEU A 125 3.68 -7.68 -19.59
CA LEU A 125 2.50 -8.53 -19.54
C LEU A 125 1.22 -7.75 -19.23
N THR A 126 1.30 -6.70 -18.44
CA THR A 126 0.20 -5.80 -18.11
C THR A 126 0.00 -4.68 -19.12
N LYS A 127 0.91 -4.51 -20.07
CA LYS A 127 0.90 -3.42 -21.07
C LYS A 127 0.96 -2.04 -20.41
N GLY A 128 1.85 -1.85 -19.46
CA GLY A 128 2.07 -0.57 -18.79
C GLY A 128 1.06 -0.26 -17.68
N ARG A 129 0.54 -1.27 -16.98
CA ARG A 129 -0.47 -1.07 -15.92
C ARG A 129 0.01 -1.49 -14.54
N ILE A 130 1.30 -1.54 -14.32
CA ILE A 130 1.88 -1.91 -13.03
C ILE A 130 2.43 -0.68 -12.30
N GLY A 131 2.29 -0.66 -10.98
CA GLY A 131 2.99 0.23 -10.08
C GLY A 131 3.59 -0.52 -8.91
N TRP A 132 4.65 0.01 -8.34
CA TRP A 132 5.36 -0.58 -7.22
C TRP A 132 5.34 0.32 -6.00
N ASN A 133 4.83 -0.20 -4.89
CA ASN A 133 4.91 0.43 -3.58
C ASN A 133 6.26 0.10 -2.94
N VAL A 134 7.09 1.12 -2.86
CA VAL A 134 8.45 1.04 -2.32
C VAL A 134 8.38 1.00 -0.81
N VAL A 135 8.69 -0.15 -0.21
CA VAL A 135 8.70 -0.31 1.24
C VAL A 135 10.05 -0.84 1.73
N THR A 136 10.47 -0.33 2.87
CA THR A 136 11.74 -0.70 3.53
C THR A 136 11.52 -1.71 4.66
N SER A 137 10.32 -2.28 4.77
CA SER A 137 9.88 -3.17 5.85
C SER A 137 9.93 -2.55 7.25
N TYR A 138 9.22 -3.15 8.22
CA TYR A 138 9.17 -2.67 9.59
C TYR A 138 9.03 -3.79 10.63
N LEU A 139 8.65 -5.02 10.20
CA LEU A 139 8.47 -6.14 11.11
C LEU A 139 9.80 -6.82 11.42
N GLU A 140 10.13 -6.92 12.69
CA GLU A 140 11.30 -7.63 13.20
C GLU A 140 11.25 -9.13 12.87
N SER A 141 10.05 -9.74 12.87
CA SER A 141 9.85 -11.14 12.50
C SER A 141 10.29 -11.43 11.08
N GLY A 142 10.05 -10.50 10.14
CA GLY A 142 10.52 -10.61 8.76
C GLY A 142 12.05 -10.59 8.65
N ALA A 143 12.70 -9.65 9.33
CA ALA A 143 14.15 -9.55 9.37
C ALA A 143 14.81 -10.82 9.95
N ARG A 144 14.28 -11.33 11.08
CA ARG A 144 14.77 -12.57 11.71
C ARG A 144 14.64 -13.78 10.77
N ASN A 145 13.52 -13.92 10.04
CA ASN A 145 13.30 -15.03 9.10
C ASN A 145 14.25 -14.98 7.89
N LEU A 146 14.85 -13.83 7.62
CA LEU A 146 15.86 -13.64 6.57
C LEU A 146 17.30 -13.65 7.12
N GLY A 147 17.48 -14.10 8.36
CA GLY A 147 18.80 -14.29 8.99
C GLY A 147 19.43 -13.00 9.54
N GLN A 148 18.68 -11.90 9.58
CA GLN A 148 19.15 -10.66 10.21
C GLN A 148 18.92 -10.73 11.74
N GLN A 149 19.81 -10.15 12.53
CA GLN A 149 19.64 -10.11 13.98
C GLN A 149 18.54 -9.13 14.40
N ALA A 150 18.41 -8.02 13.70
CA ALA A 150 17.37 -7.00 13.87
C ALA A 150 17.16 -6.25 12.55
N GLN A 151 16.06 -5.50 12.44
CA GLN A 151 15.87 -4.53 11.38
C GLN A 151 16.97 -3.46 11.43
N LEU A 152 17.39 -2.96 10.26
CA LEU A 152 18.22 -1.76 10.18
C LEU A 152 17.48 -0.57 10.79
N ASP A 153 18.23 0.39 11.32
CA ASP A 153 17.67 1.65 11.77
C ASP A 153 16.84 2.31 10.67
N HIS A 154 15.74 2.95 11.08
CA HIS A 154 14.74 3.51 10.16
C HIS A 154 15.37 4.36 9.04
N ASP A 155 16.26 5.30 9.36
CA ASP A 155 16.82 6.22 8.35
C ASP A 155 17.83 5.50 7.43
N ARG A 156 18.62 4.57 7.96
CA ARG A 156 19.54 3.74 7.17
C ARG A 156 18.82 2.85 6.16
N ARG A 157 17.60 2.41 6.47
CA ARG A 157 16.76 1.68 5.48
C ARG A 157 16.43 2.55 4.26
N TYR A 158 16.25 3.85 4.44
CA TYR A 158 16.02 4.77 3.32
C TYR A 158 17.29 5.10 2.54
N ASP A 159 18.47 5.13 3.18
CA ASP A 159 19.73 5.31 2.47
C ASP A 159 20.00 4.11 1.54
N TYR A 160 19.74 2.91 2.04
CA TYR A 160 19.74 1.69 1.23
C TYR A 160 18.71 1.75 0.09
N ALA A 161 17.50 2.29 0.34
CA ALA A 161 16.45 2.44 -0.65
C ALA A 161 16.82 3.44 -1.75
N ASP A 162 17.49 4.54 -1.44
CA ASP A 162 17.96 5.50 -2.43
C ASP A 162 18.94 4.86 -3.42
N GLU A 163 19.92 4.11 -2.93
CA GLU A 163 20.85 3.40 -3.80
C GLU A 163 20.15 2.29 -4.61
N TYR A 164 19.19 1.58 -3.99
CA TYR A 164 18.39 0.59 -4.69
C TYR A 164 17.66 1.18 -5.89
N LEU A 165 16.99 2.34 -5.71
CA LEU A 165 16.30 3.04 -6.80
C LEU A 165 17.26 3.57 -7.85
N GLN A 166 18.46 4.04 -7.48
CA GLN A 166 19.48 4.43 -8.46
C GLN A 166 19.87 3.27 -9.37
N VAL A 167 20.01 2.06 -8.83
CA VAL A 167 20.27 0.85 -9.63
C VAL A 167 19.11 0.58 -10.58
N LEU A 168 17.86 0.64 -10.08
CA LEU A 168 16.68 0.40 -10.90
C LEU A 168 16.56 1.44 -12.03
N TYR A 169 16.74 2.73 -11.75
CA TYR A 169 16.70 3.77 -12.78
C TYR A 169 17.76 3.56 -13.85
N LYS A 170 18.99 3.21 -13.47
CA LYS A 170 20.05 2.89 -14.43
C LYS A 170 19.67 1.70 -15.31
N LEU A 171 19.05 0.66 -14.76
CA LEU A 171 18.61 -0.51 -15.50
C LEU A 171 17.44 -0.18 -16.44
N PHE A 172 16.40 0.49 -15.94
CA PHE A 172 15.18 0.77 -16.71
C PHE A 172 15.35 1.84 -17.77
N GLU A 173 16.02 2.95 -17.43
CA GLU A 173 16.13 4.12 -18.28
C GLU A 173 17.47 4.20 -19.03
N GLY A 174 18.56 3.72 -18.41
CA GLY A 174 19.91 3.91 -18.91
C GLY A 174 20.48 2.76 -19.72
N SER A 175 19.96 1.53 -19.58
CA SER A 175 20.59 0.35 -20.17
C SER A 175 20.28 0.15 -21.67
N TRP A 176 19.08 0.51 -22.12
CA TRP A 176 18.65 0.35 -23.50
C TRP A 176 18.14 1.67 -24.08
N GLU A 177 18.75 2.12 -25.18
CA GLU A 177 18.28 3.28 -25.93
C GLU A 177 16.98 2.97 -26.70
N ASP A 178 16.24 4.02 -27.05
CA ASP A 178 15.12 3.88 -27.95
C ASP A 178 15.57 3.37 -29.34
N GLY A 179 14.82 2.41 -29.86
CA GLY A 179 15.14 1.77 -31.14
C GLY A 179 16.34 0.81 -31.08
N ALA A 180 16.79 0.39 -29.90
CA ALA A 180 17.78 -0.69 -29.77
C ALA A 180 17.26 -2.04 -30.28
N VAL A 181 15.93 -2.29 -30.17
CA VAL A 181 15.29 -3.51 -30.67
C VAL A 181 14.88 -3.32 -32.12
N LEU A 182 15.60 -3.94 -33.05
CA LEU A 182 15.41 -3.78 -34.50
C LEU A 182 14.43 -4.78 -35.10
N ARG A 183 14.45 -6.04 -34.63
CA ARG A 183 13.68 -7.18 -35.18
C ARG A 183 13.82 -7.30 -36.70
N ASP A 184 15.01 -6.98 -37.26
CA ASP A 184 15.28 -7.04 -38.69
C ASP A 184 15.47 -8.50 -39.13
N ARG A 185 14.38 -9.07 -39.63
CA ARG A 185 14.34 -10.46 -40.11
C ARG A 185 15.21 -10.68 -41.34
N ARG A 186 15.39 -9.66 -42.18
CA ARG A 186 16.15 -9.75 -43.43
C ARG A 186 17.64 -9.88 -43.12
N ARG A 187 18.15 -9.04 -42.23
CA ARG A 187 19.57 -9.07 -41.80
C ARG A 187 19.81 -10.07 -40.66
N ARG A 188 18.73 -10.65 -40.08
CA ARG A 188 18.79 -11.53 -38.93
C ARG A 188 19.41 -10.85 -37.70
N ILE A 189 19.12 -9.59 -37.51
CA ILE A 189 19.57 -8.80 -36.35
C ILE A 189 18.35 -8.49 -35.48
N PHE A 190 18.38 -8.95 -34.23
CA PHE A 190 17.29 -8.69 -33.30
C PHE A 190 17.43 -7.32 -32.65
N SER A 191 18.63 -7.01 -32.14
CA SER A 191 18.93 -5.76 -31.43
C SER A 191 20.28 -5.19 -31.90
N ASP A 192 20.44 -3.88 -31.75
CA ASP A 192 21.69 -3.17 -31.97
C ASP A 192 22.53 -3.12 -30.69
N PRO A 193 23.65 -3.87 -30.59
CA PRO A 193 24.46 -3.87 -29.38
C PRO A 193 25.11 -2.51 -29.08
N GLY A 194 25.25 -1.62 -30.06
CA GLY A 194 25.75 -0.26 -29.87
C GLY A 194 24.82 0.66 -29.10
N LYS A 195 23.52 0.25 -28.95
CA LYS A 195 22.49 0.94 -28.21
C LYS A 195 22.13 0.28 -26.89
N ILE A 196 22.96 -0.64 -26.40
CA ILE A 196 22.73 -1.36 -25.14
C ILE A 196 23.96 -1.16 -24.26
N HIS A 197 23.74 -0.60 -23.07
CA HIS A 197 24.81 -0.10 -22.20
C HIS A 197 24.84 -0.82 -20.86
N GLU A 198 26.06 -1.19 -20.43
CA GLU A 198 26.31 -1.60 -19.06
C GLU A 198 26.09 -0.42 -18.11
N ILE A 199 25.36 -0.64 -17.01
CA ILE A 199 25.08 0.42 -16.05
C ILE A 199 26.24 0.78 -15.13
N ARG A 200 27.22 -0.13 -15.00
CA ARG A 200 28.49 0.04 -14.24
C ARG A 200 28.27 0.65 -12.86
N HIS A 201 27.22 0.22 -12.17
CA HIS A 201 26.94 0.72 -10.84
C HIS A 201 27.91 0.13 -9.82
N VAL A 202 28.54 1.00 -9.05
CA VAL A 202 29.33 0.69 -7.85
C VAL A 202 28.90 1.67 -6.77
N GLY A 203 28.34 1.18 -5.68
CA GLY A 203 27.88 1.96 -4.54
C GLY A 203 28.27 1.32 -3.21
N GLU A 204 27.69 1.83 -2.14
CA GLU A 204 27.93 1.32 -0.78
C GLU A 204 27.29 -0.06 -0.56
N HIS A 205 26.10 -0.26 -1.12
CA HIS A 205 25.26 -1.46 -0.90
C HIS A 205 25.24 -2.40 -2.10
N PHE A 206 25.43 -1.87 -3.33
CA PHE A 206 25.27 -2.66 -4.54
C PHE A 206 26.42 -2.49 -5.52
N GLN A 207 26.75 -3.59 -6.19
CA GLN A 207 27.64 -3.61 -7.34
C GLN A 207 26.95 -4.33 -8.49
N VAL A 208 26.53 -3.57 -9.52
CA VAL A 208 25.80 -4.09 -10.68
C VAL A 208 26.47 -3.56 -11.96
N PRO A 209 27.42 -4.31 -12.55
CA PRO A 209 28.16 -3.83 -13.71
C PRO A 209 27.39 -3.96 -15.04
N GLY A 210 26.47 -4.94 -15.15
CA GLY A 210 25.91 -5.40 -16.42
C GLY A 210 24.77 -4.58 -16.99
N ILE A 211 24.15 -5.11 -18.05
CA ILE A 211 22.99 -4.56 -18.72
C ILE A 211 21.70 -5.03 -18.06
N HIS A 212 20.58 -4.33 -18.31
CA HIS A 212 19.26 -4.87 -18.07
C HIS A 212 18.95 -5.99 -19.06
N LEU A 213 18.38 -7.12 -18.57
CA LEU A 213 18.11 -8.30 -19.41
C LEU A 213 16.82 -8.18 -20.24
N CYS A 214 15.90 -7.33 -19.85
CA CYS A 214 14.67 -7.10 -20.59
C CYS A 214 14.85 -5.98 -21.61
N GLU A 215 14.21 -6.13 -22.77
CA GLU A 215 14.00 -4.98 -23.66
C GLU A 215 13.13 -3.93 -22.94
N PRO A 216 13.16 -2.64 -23.34
CA PRO A 216 12.39 -1.60 -22.69
C PRO A 216 10.91 -1.95 -22.59
N SER A 217 10.36 -1.94 -21.40
CA SER A 217 8.94 -2.16 -21.13
C SER A 217 8.14 -0.86 -21.39
N PRO A 218 6.79 -0.92 -21.49
CA PRO A 218 5.98 0.25 -21.85
C PRO A 218 6.20 1.47 -20.98
N GLN A 219 6.37 1.30 -19.67
CA GLN A 219 6.62 2.39 -18.72
C GLN A 219 8.11 2.64 -18.48
N ARG A 220 9.00 1.71 -18.82
CA ARG A 220 10.39 1.62 -18.34
C ARG A 220 10.41 1.56 -16.80
N THR A 221 10.35 2.69 -16.13
CA THR A 221 10.13 2.76 -14.67
C THR A 221 8.63 2.67 -14.38
N PRO A 222 8.14 1.66 -13.65
CA PRO A 222 6.75 1.58 -13.20
C PRO A 222 6.35 2.77 -12.33
N VAL A 223 5.06 3.05 -12.22
CA VAL A 223 4.54 4.04 -11.25
C VAL A 223 5.03 3.70 -9.86
N LEU A 224 5.63 4.66 -9.16
CA LEU A 224 6.15 4.48 -7.82
C LEU A 224 5.17 5.00 -6.77
N TYR A 225 4.73 4.10 -5.90
CA TYR A 225 3.94 4.40 -4.70
C TYR A 225 4.84 4.42 -3.47
N GLN A 226 4.47 5.21 -2.47
CA GLN A 226 5.17 5.23 -1.19
C GLN A 226 4.22 5.62 -0.06
N ALA A 227 4.36 5.00 1.11
CA ALA A 227 3.52 5.20 2.28
C ALA A 227 4.28 5.71 3.52
N GLY A 228 5.48 6.27 3.37
CA GLY A 228 6.31 6.75 4.47
C GLY A 228 5.86 8.11 5.00
N ALA A 229 5.39 8.13 6.23
CA ALA A 229 4.92 9.36 6.85
C ALA A 229 5.94 9.98 7.84
N SER A 230 7.07 9.32 8.11
CA SER A 230 8.20 9.91 8.84
C SER A 230 8.86 11.04 8.05
N SER A 231 9.65 11.90 8.70
CA SER A 231 10.37 12.99 8.02
C SER A 231 11.27 12.47 6.89
N ARG A 232 12.00 11.36 7.13
CA ARG A 232 12.86 10.73 6.11
C ARG A 232 12.04 10.06 5.00
N GLY A 233 10.94 9.39 5.36
CA GLY A 233 10.02 8.77 4.40
C GLY A 233 9.32 9.80 3.50
N LYS A 234 8.89 10.93 4.04
CA LYS A 234 8.30 12.03 3.26
C LYS A 234 9.30 12.66 2.29
N ARG A 235 10.57 12.78 2.68
CA ARG A 235 11.64 13.26 1.77
C ARG A 235 11.84 12.26 0.64
N PHE A 236 11.97 10.98 0.95
CA PHE A 236 12.09 9.93 -0.05
C PHE A 236 10.90 9.91 -1.02
N ALA A 237 9.67 10.05 -0.49
CA ALA A 237 8.48 10.15 -1.32
C ALA A 237 8.51 11.38 -2.24
N ALA A 238 8.94 12.54 -1.72
CA ALA A 238 9.05 13.77 -2.50
C ALA A 238 10.06 13.66 -3.65
N GLU A 239 11.14 12.92 -3.46
CA GLU A 239 12.18 12.71 -4.47
C GLU A 239 11.76 11.68 -5.53
N HIS A 240 11.06 10.60 -5.15
CA HIS A 240 10.86 9.43 -5.98
C HIS A 240 9.42 9.10 -6.34
N ALA A 241 8.46 9.28 -5.41
CA ALA A 241 7.11 8.78 -5.61
C ALA A 241 6.27 9.63 -6.59
N GLU A 242 5.36 8.96 -7.29
CA GLU A 242 4.30 9.57 -8.09
C GLU A 242 2.95 9.49 -7.38
N CYS A 243 2.82 8.54 -6.45
CA CYS A 243 1.64 8.39 -5.60
C CYS A 243 2.08 8.21 -4.14
N VAL A 244 1.46 8.97 -3.24
CA VAL A 244 1.76 8.92 -1.80
C VAL A 244 0.51 8.52 -1.04
N PHE A 245 0.62 7.46 -0.23
CA PHE A 245 -0.45 7.04 0.66
C PHE A 245 -0.31 7.67 2.04
N VAL A 246 -1.43 8.16 2.57
CA VAL A 246 -1.57 8.64 3.95
C VAL A 246 -2.73 7.96 4.64
N ALA A 247 -2.69 7.86 5.96
CA ALA A 247 -3.76 7.31 6.79
C ALA A 247 -4.14 8.36 7.85
N ALA A 248 -4.84 9.41 7.40
CA ALA A 248 -5.25 10.52 8.25
C ALA A 248 -6.67 10.30 8.77
N PRO A 249 -6.89 10.30 10.10
CA PRO A 249 -8.20 10.02 10.69
C PRO A 249 -9.19 11.19 10.61
N SER A 250 -8.72 12.40 10.26
CA SER A 250 -9.55 13.60 10.16
C SER A 250 -9.09 14.51 9.03
N LYS A 251 -9.99 15.40 8.57
CA LYS A 251 -9.67 16.41 7.54
C LYS A 251 -8.53 17.33 7.96
N THR A 252 -8.47 17.71 9.24
CA THR A 252 -7.39 18.57 9.76
C THR A 252 -6.03 17.91 9.60
N VAL A 253 -5.90 16.64 10.00
CA VAL A 253 -4.66 15.88 9.86
C VAL A 253 -4.33 15.66 8.38
N LEU A 254 -5.33 15.32 7.55
CA LEU A 254 -5.13 15.09 6.11
C LEU A 254 -4.65 16.36 5.41
N LYS A 255 -5.29 17.50 5.65
CA LYS A 255 -4.91 18.77 5.05
C LYS A 255 -3.47 19.17 5.34
N GLN A 256 -3.04 18.98 6.60
CA GLN A 256 -1.65 19.22 7.00
C GLN A 256 -0.68 18.27 6.30
N ALA A 257 -1.03 16.97 6.22
CA ALA A 257 -0.21 15.98 5.56
C ALA A 257 -0.06 16.26 4.06
N VAL A 258 -1.14 16.60 3.36
CA VAL A 258 -1.12 16.95 1.94
C VAL A 258 -0.29 18.20 1.69
N ALA A 259 -0.46 19.24 2.50
CA ALA A 259 0.32 20.48 2.38
C ALA A 259 1.83 20.23 2.57
N ASP A 260 2.22 19.44 3.58
CA ASP A 260 3.63 19.07 3.82
C ASP A 260 4.21 18.26 2.65
N ILE A 261 3.46 17.28 2.11
CA ILE A 261 3.90 16.51 0.93
C ILE A 261 4.10 17.43 -0.28
N ARG A 262 3.11 18.31 -0.60
CA ARG A 262 3.20 19.25 -1.72
C ARG A 262 4.42 20.17 -1.59
N GLN A 263 4.67 20.69 -0.39
CA GLN A 263 5.83 21.55 -0.12
C GLN A 263 7.14 20.79 -0.37
N ARG A 264 7.30 19.58 0.17
CA ARG A 264 8.52 18.78 -0.01
C ARG A 264 8.76 18.38 -1.46
N VAL A 265 7.71 18.08 -2.22
CA VAL A 265 7.82 17.80 -3.66
C VAL A 265 8.34 19.04 -4.41
N ALA A 266 7.85 20.25 -4.07
CA ALA A 266 8.37 21.48 -4.65
C ALA A 266 9.83 21.73 -4.26
N GLU A 267 10.20 21.50 -3.00
CA GLU A 267 11.59 21.62 -2.51
C GLU A 267 12.53 20.63 -3.21
N ALA A 268 12.03 19.45 -3.59
CA ALA A 268 12.76 18.46 -4.41
C ALA A 268 12.84 18.86 -5.90
N GLY A 269 12.33 20.02 -6.30
CA GLY A 269 12.37 20.50 -7.69
C GLY A 269 11.36 19.84 -8.62
N ARG A 270 10.36 19.12 -8.08
CA ARG A 270 9.30 18.46 -8.83
C ARG A 270 8.00 19.26 -8.79
N ASP A 271 7.13 19.01 -9.77
CA ASP A 271 5.79 19.61 -9.80
C ASP A 271 4.87 18.90 -8.76
N PRO A 272 4.42 19.61 -7.71
CA PRO A 272 3.55 19.02 -6.69
C PRO A 272 2.23 18.48 -7.21
N ARG A 273 1.74 18.96 -8.36
CA ARG A 273 0.47 18.53 -8.95
C ARG A 273 0.60 17.21 -9.74
N LYS A 274 1.83 16.77 -10.00
CA LYS A 274 2.12 15.47 -10.63
C LYS A 274 2.33 14.34 -9.63
N VAL A 275 2.35 14.65 -8.34
CA VAL A 275 2.39 13.64 -7.27
C VAL A 275 1.00 13.55 -6.67
N LEU A 276 0.35 12.39 -6.82
CA LEU A 276 -0.99 12.16 -6.31
C LEU A 276 -0.94 11.71 -4.85
N VAL A 277 -1.81 12.27 -4.02
CA VAL A 277 -1.93 11.88 -2.60
C VAL A 277 -3.26 11.16 -2.40
N PHE A 278 -3.20 9.96 -1.82
CA PHE A 278 -4.36 9.13 -1.52
C PHE A 278 -4.51 8.96 -0.01
N ASN A 279 -5.71 9.22 0.52
CA ASN A 279 -6.00 8.87 1.90
C ASN A 279 -6.56 7.45 2.02
N LEU A 280 -6.17 6.72 3.06
CA LEU A 280 -6.85 5.49 3.45
C LEU A 280 -8.28 5.83 3.86
N GLN A 281 -9.25 5.17 3.27
CA GLN A 281 -10.67 5.42 3.52
C GLN A 281 -11.45 4.12 3.52
N THR A 282 -12.38 3.96 4.45
CA THR A 282 -13.32 2.83 4.43
C THR A 282 -14.74 3.35 4.23
N VAL A 283 -15.54 2.61 3.47
CA VAL A 283 -16.93 2.95 3.22
C VAL A 283 -17.83 1.75 3.51
N VAL A 284 -19.00 2.03 4.08
CA VAL A 284 -20.10 1.06 4.24
C VAL A 284 -21.36 1.66 3.63
N LEU A 285 -21.77 1.11 2.50
CA LEU A 285 -22.92 1.61 1.75
C LEU A 285 -24.17 0.75 1.99
N GLY A 286 -25.31 1.42 1.93
CA GLY A 286 -26.63 0.82 1.88
C GLY A 286 -27.54 1.66 1.00
N GLU A 287 -28.69 1.13 0.56
CA GLU A 287 -29.64 1.87 -0.26
C GLU A 287 -30.10 3.21 0.40
N THR A 288 -30.09 3.25 1.73
CA THR A 288 -30.36 4.44 2.55
C THR A 288 -29.37 4.50 3.70
N ASP A 289 -29.20 5.68 4.31
CA ASP A 289 -28.32 5.85 5.48
C ASP A 289 -28.70 4.91 6.64
N ALA A 290 -30.00 4.68 6.84
CA ALA A 290 -30.49 3.74 7.87
C ALA A 290 -30.06 2.29 7.56
N LYS A 291 -30.17 1.84 6.30
CA LYS A 291 -29.71 0.50 5.87
C LYS A 291 -28.19 0.38 5.96
N ALA A 292 -27.45 1.41 5.58
CA ALA A 292 -26.00 1.45 5.73
C ALA A 292 -25.58 1.34 7.20
N ARG A 293 -26.27 2.05 8.10
CA ARG A 293 -26.03 1.97 9.54
C ARG A 293 -26.30 0.57 10.09
N ALA A 294 -27.44 -0.04 9.73
CA ALA A 294 -27.76 -1.41 10.14
C ALA A 294 -26.71 -2.43 9.65
N LYS A 295 -26.24 -2.27 8.43
CA LYS A 295 -25.15 -3.08 7.85
C LYS A 295 -23.83 -2.88 8.59
N PHE A 296 -23.49 -1.67 8.96
CA PHE A 296 -22.32 -1.38 9.77
C PHE A 296 -22.41 -2.02 11.17
N ASP A 297 -23.57 -1.94 11.81
CA ASP A 297 -23.79 -2.56 13.13
C ASP A 297 -23.71 -4.09 13.05
N GLU A 298 -24.18 -4.69 11.94
CA GLU A 298 -23.97 -6.11 11.64
C GLU A 298 -22.48 -6.46 11.54
N TYR A 299 -21.69 -5.70 10.79
CA TYR A 299 -20.25 -5.92 10.66
C TYR A 299 -19.52 -5.80 12.00
N ARG A 300 -19.87 -4.80 12.81
CA ARG A 300 -19.27 -4.60 14.14
C ARG A 300 -19.40 -5.81 15.06
N ALA A 301 -20.47 -6.59 14.91
CA ALA A 301 -20.67 -7.80 15.71
C ALA A 301 -19.62 -8.89 15.45
N PHE A 302 -18.91 -8.84 14.32
CA PHE A 302 -17.87 -9.79 13.95
C PHE A 302 -16.44 -9.27 14.18
N VAL A 303 -16.28 -8.00 14.54
CA VAL A 303 -14.94 -7.42 14.78
C VAL A 303 -14.25 -8.12 15.95
N SER A 304 -13.02 -8.55 15.73
CA SER A 304 -12.18 -9.11 16.77
C SER A 304 -11.36 -8.04 17.46
N TYR A 305 -11.62 -7.81 18.74
CA TYR A 305 -10.81 -6.93 19.57
C TYR A 305 -9.35 -7.41 19.67
N GLU A 306 -9.14 -8.70 19.90
CA GLU A 306 -7.81 -9.31 19.93
C GLU A 306 -7.07 -9.14 18.59
N GLY A 307 -7.76 -9.37 17.47
CA GLY A 307 -7.20 -9.15 16.14
C GLY A 307 -6.86 -7.69 15.86
N ALA A 308 -7.70 -6.75 16.31
CA ALA A 308 -7.40 -5.32 16.20
C ALA A 308 -6.16 -4.94 17.02
N LEU A 309 -6.02 -5.46 18.24
CA LEU A 309 -4.82 -5.26 19.05
C LEU A 309 -3.57 -5.87 18.41
N ALA A 310 -3.67 -7.06 17.79
CA ALA A 310 -2.55 -7.67 17.08
C ALA A 310 -2.06 -6.79 15.92
N LEU A 311 -2.98 -6.24 15.11
CA LEU A 311 -2.65 -5.31 14.02
C LEU A 311 -2.01 -4.03 14.54
N ILE A 312 -2.64 -3.37 15.52
CA ILE A 312 -2.13 -2.10 16.07
C ILE A 312 -0.74 -2.31 16.69
N SER A 313 -0.57 -3.39 17.48
CA SER A 313 0.72 -3.70 18.10
C SER A 313 1.80 -3.92 17.04
N GLY A 314 1.50 -4.67 15.98
CA GLY A 314 2.44 -4.90 14.89
C GLY A 314 2.77 -3.63 14.10
N TRP A 315 1.80 -2.77 13.81
CA TRP A 315 2.03 -1.52 13.08
C TRP A 315 2.82 -0.49 13.89
N THR A 316 2.56 -0.42 15.19
CA THR A 316 3.19 0.58 16.06
C THR A 316 4.46 0.10 16.76
N GLY A 317 4.68 -1.22 16.81
CA GLY A 317 5.74 -1.82 17.63
C GLY A 317 5.51 -1.73 19.15
N ILE A 318 4.28 -1.37 19.57
CA ILE A 318 3.88 -1.23 20.96
C ILE A 318 3.04 -2.43 21.37
N ASP A 319 3.42 -3.14 22.42
CA ASP A 319 2.63 -4.24 22.96
C ASP A 319 1.41 -3.71 23.72
N PHE A 320 0.26 -3.64 23.03
CA PHE A 320 -1.01 -3.18 23.64
C PHE A 320 -1.63 -4.19 24.62
N GLY A 321 -1.12 -5.42 24.70
CA GLY A 321 -1.52 -6.39 25.71
C GLY A 321 -1.14 -5.95 27.14
N GLN A 322 -0.15 -5.08 27.28
CA GLN A 322 0.28 -4.53 28.57
C GLN A 322 -0.60 -3.38 29.09
N TYR A 323 -1.57 -2.90 28.29
CA TYR A 323 -2.40 -1.75 28.64
C TYR A 323 -3.84 -2.18 28.93
N ARG A 324 -4.49 -1.51 29.88
CA ARG A 324 -5.91 -1.72 30.11
C ARG A 324 -6.75 -1.07 28.99
N PRO A 325 -7.93 -1.64 28.67
CA PRO A 325 -8.78 -1.08 27.61
C PRO A 325 -9.19 0.38 27.83
N ASP A 326 -9.37 0.81 29.08
CA ASP A 326 -9.75 2.17 29.49
C ASP A 326 -8.56 3.14 29.59
N GLN A 327 -7.34 2.65 29.40
CA GLN A 327 -6.13 3.47 29.53
C GLN A 327 -6.01 4.45 28.36
N VAL A 328 -5.78 5.73 28.68
CA VAL A 328 -5.55 6.79 27.71
C VAL A 328 -4.17 6.65 27.09
N LEU A 329 -4.12 6.73 25.77
CA LEU A 329 -2.89 6.67 24.99
C LEU A 329 -2.10 7.96 25.12
N ARG A 330 -0.79 7.83 25.31
CA ARG A 330 0.17 8.93 25.32
C ARG A 330 1.17 8.71 24.19
N HIS A 331 1.78 9.80 23.71
CA HIS A 331 2.81 9.70 22.68
C HIS A 331 3.98 8.82 23.15
N ILE A 332 4.36 7.86 22.30
CA ILE A 332 5.50 6.96 22.48
C ILE A 332 6.30 6.95 21.17
N HIS A 333 7.62 7.04 21.27
CA HIS A 333 8.49 6.88 20.09
C HIS A 333 8.65 5.41 19.73
N THR A 334 8.57 5.09 18.42
CA THR A 334 8.72 3.73 17.91
C THR A 334 9.55 3.69 16.63
N ASN A 335 10.25 2.57 16.40
CA ASN A 335 10.95 2.27 15.14
C ASN A 335 10.06 1.62 14.07
N ALA A 336 8.79 1.32 14.41
CA ALA A 336 7.80 0.79 13.46
C ALA A 336 7.11 1.93 12.69
N ILE A 337 5.78 2.00 12.68
CA ILE A 337 5.04 3.06 11.97
C ILE A 337 4.80 4.24 12.92
N GLN A 338 5.80 5.11 13.09
CA GLN A 338 5.74 6.27 13.99
C GLN A 338 4.53 7.18 13.71
N SER A 339 4.16 7.38 12.46
CA SER A 339 3.01 8.20 12.07
C SER A 339 1.66 7.66 12.55
N ALA A 340 1.53 6.34 12.71
CA ALA A 340 0.32 5.76 13.29
C ALA A 340 0.17 6.17 14.75
N VAL A 341 1.27 6.14 15.51
CA VAL A 341 1.27 6.61 16.92
C VAL A 341 0.96 8.09 16.99
N GLU A 342 1.57 8.92 16.14
CA GLU A 342 1.33 10.37 16.10
C GLU A 342 -0.11 10.72 15.74
N ALA A 343 -0.71 10.03 14.77
CA ALA A 343 -2.09 10.27 14.34
C ALA A 343 -3.12 10.11 15.47
N PHE A 344 -2.87 9.19 16.41
CA PHE A 344 -3.78 8.89 17.52
C PHE A 344 -3.30 9.40 18.90
N SER A 345 -2.18 10.13 18.96
CA SER A 345 -1.65 10.65 20.23
C SER A 345 -1.38 12.15 20.24
N SER A 346 -0.94 12.72 19.13
CA SER A 346 -0.46 14.11 19.10
C SER A 346 -0.94 14.93 17.91
N ALA A 347 -1.35 14.31 16.80
CA ALA A 347 -1.74 15.05 15.59
C ALA A 347 -3.08 15.79 15.73
N ASP A 348 -3.99 15.32 16.59
CA ASP A 348 -5.22 16.03 16.96
C ASP A 348 -5.30 16.20 18.49
N PRO A 349 -4.85 17.33 19.03
CA PRO A 349 -4.84 17.59 20.46
C PRO A 349 -6.23 17.75 21.08
N THR A 350 -7.28 17.84 20.26
CA THR A 350 -8.68 17.96 20.72
C THR A 350 -9.29 16.60 21.07
N ARG A 351 -8.65 15.51 20.67
CA ARG A 351 -9.13 14.15 20.88
C ARG A 351 -8.11 13.32 21.66
N THR A 352 -8.56 12.69 22.71
CA THR A 352 -7.81 11.64 23.42
C THR A 352 -8.40 10.28 23.12
N TRP A 353 -7.54 9.29 22.97
CA TRP A 353 -7.92 7.92 22.65
C TRP A 353 -7.61 6.99 23.81
N THR A 354 -8.52 6.11 24.15
CA THR A 354 -8.26 4.92 24.96
C THR A 354 -7.83 3.76 24.05
N VAL A 355 -7.23 2.73 24.65
CA VAL A 355 -6.87 1.49 23.92
C VAL A 355 -8.11 0.86 23.28
N ARG A 356 -9.25 0.86 24.01
CA ARG A 356 -10.54 0.34 23.51
C ARG A 356 -11.01 1.13 22.29
N GLU A 357 -11.04 2.44 22.38
CA GLU A 357 -11.50 3.29 21.28
C GLU A 357 -10.62 3.16 20.04
N LEU A 358 -9.30 3.00 20.21
CA LEU A 358 -8.40 2.76 19.09
C LEU A 358 -8.64 1.38 18.46
N ALA A 359 -8.84 0.33 19.26
CA ALA A 359 -9.14 -1.00 18.75
C ALA A 359 -10.50 -1.04 18.02
N ASP A 360 -11.52 -0.36 18.56
CA ASP A 360 -12.83 -0.24 17.92
C ASP A 360 -12.74 0.55 16.60
N TRP A 361 -11.91 1.58 16.54
CA TRP A 361 -11.65 2.35 15.32
C TRP A 361 -10.98 1.49 14.25
N VAL A 362 -9.91 0.80 14.59
CA VAL A 362 -9.13 -0.03 13.66
C VAL A 362 -9.88 -1.29 13.22
N GLY A 363 -10.88 -1.71 14.00
CA GLY A 363 -11.59 -2.96 13.79
C GLY A 363 -12.32 -3.11 12.45
N ILE A 364 -12.58 -2.00 11.73
CA ILE A 364 -13.10 -2.01 10.35
C ILE A 364 -12.35 -1.00 9.51
N GLY A 365 -11.50 -1.47 8.60
CA GLY A 365 -10.80 -0.66 7.61
C GLY A 365 -9.50 -0.01 8.08
N GLY A 366 -8.97 -0.39 9.24
CA GLY A 366 -7.67 0.07 9.72
C GLY A 366 -7.65 1.50 10.26
N PHE A 367 -6.58 2.26 10.01
CA PHE A 367 -6.39 3.60 10.57
C PHE A 367 -7.18 4.71 9.86
N GLY A 368 -7.74 4.45 8.67
CA GLY A 368 -8.49 5.45 7.91
C GLY A 368 -9.85 5.78 8.54
N PRO A 369 -10.46 6.91 8.14
CA PRO A 369 -11.82 7.23 8.53
C PRO A 369 -12.82 6.28 7.87
N LEU A 370 -14.00 6.16 8.49
CA LEU A 370 -15.08 5.30 8.03
C LEU A 370 -16.30 6.16 7.69
N PHE A 371 -16.81 6.04 6.45
CA PHE A 371 -18.05 6.66 6.02
C PHE A 371 -19.15 5.60 5.91
N VAL A 372 -20.28 5.89 6.52
CA VAL A 372 -21.47 5.00 6.54
C VAL A 372 -22.66 5.78 6.03
N GLY A 373 -23.22 5.39 4.89
CA GLY A 373 -24.36 6.11 4.32
C GLY A 373 -24.85 5.53 3.00
N SER A 374 -25.85 6.20 2.44
CA SER A 374 -26.30 5.94 1.06
C SER A 374 -25.20 6.31 0.06
N PRO A 375 -25.29 5.85 -1.20
CA PRO A 375 -24.32 6.25 -2.23
C PRO A 375 -24.20 7.77 -2.38
N ALA A 376 -25.30 8.52 -2.28
CA ALA A 376 -25.27 9.98 -2.32
C ALA A 376 -24.52 10.57 -1.13
N THR A 377 -24.84 10.14 0.09
CA THR A 377 -24.19 10.60 1.33
C THR A 377 -22.68 10.35 1.29
N VAL A 378 -22.27 9.16 0.86
CA VAL A 378 -20.83 8.81 0.80
C VAL A 378 -20.11 9.58 -0.32
N ALA A 379 -20.74 9.76 -1.48
CA ALA A 379 -20.18 10.55 -2.56
C ALA A 379 -19.96 12.02 -2.14
N ASP A 380 -20.94 12.62 -1.47
CA ASP A 380 -20.85 14.00 -0.95
C ASP A 380 -19.70 14.11 0.08
N LEU A 381 -19.56 13.13 0.99
CA LEU A 381 -18.47 13.10 1.97
C LEU A 381 -17.09 12.98 1.30
N LEU A 382 -16.96 12.11 0.30
CA LEU A 382 -15.69 11.97 -0.44
C LEU A 382 -15.34 13.28 -1.17
N GLN A 383 -16.33 13.90 -1.82
CA GLN A 383 -16.13 15.20 -2.48
C GLN A 383 -15.72 16.29 -1.49
N GLU A 384 -16.42 16.41 -0.36
CA GLU A 384 -16.09 17.36 0.70
C GLU A 384 -14.65 17.18 1.22
N TRP A 385 -14.20 15.93 1.40
CA TRP A 385 -12.82 15.68 1.82
C TRP A 385 -11.81 16.11 0.77
N VAL A 386 -12.07 15.87 -0.52
CA VAL A 386 -11.18 16.33 -1.60
C VAL A 386 -11.12 17.87 -1.66
N GLU A 387 -12.26 18.54 -1.55
CA GLU A 387 -12.34 20.00 -1.61
C GLU A 387 -11.63 20.68 -0.41
N ASP A 388 -11.83 20.13 0.79
CA ASP A 388 -11.29 20.71 2.03
C ASP A 388 -9.80 20.46 2.25
N THR A 389 -9.26 19.36 1.71
CA THR A 389 -7.92 18.88 2.09
C THR A 389 -6.91 18.85 0.94
N ASP A 390 -7.35 19.07 -0.30
CA ASP A 390 -6.52 18.98 -1.52
C ASP A 390 -5.98 17.55 -1.79
N VAL A 391 -6.59 16.51 -1.19
CA VAL A 391 -6.27 15.11 -1.51
C VAL A 391 -6.72 14.77 -2.93
N ASP A 392 -6.00 13.88 -3.63
CA ASP A 392 -6.32 13.53 -5.03
C ASP A 392 -7.27 12.35 -5.14
N GLY A 393 -7.37 11.54 -4.10
CA GLY A 393 -8.22 10.36 -4.10
C GLY A 393 -8.10 9.53 -2.83
N PHE A 394 -8.64 8.32 -2.92
CA PHE A 394 -8.75 7.43 -1.79
C PHE A 394 -8.24 6.02 -2.11
N ASN A 395 -7.52 5.44 -1.16
CA ASN A 395 -7.18 4.04 -1.13
C ASN A 395 -8.25 3.35 -0.28
N LEU A 396 -9.27 2.76 -0.95
CA LEU A 396 -10.46 2.24 -0.28
C LEU A 396 -10.19 0.88 0.35
N ALA A 397 -10.20 0.83 1.68
CA ALA A 397 -10.29 -0.40 2.44
C ALA A 397 -11.74 -0.90 2.51
N TYR A 398 -11.93 -2.11 3.02
CA TYR A 398 -13.22 -2.79 3.00
C TYR A 398 -13.57 -3.41 4.36
N ALA A 399 -14.86 -3.62 4.57
CA ALA A 399 -15.36 -4.55 5.58
C ALA A 399 -15.35 -5.99 5.04
N LEU A 400 -16.07 -6.24 3.93
CA LEU A 400 -16.07 -7.49 3.15
C LEU A 400 -15.68 -7.12 1.71
N ALA A 401 -14.54 -7.62 1.21
CA ALA A 401 -13.90 -7.13 -0.01
C ALA A 401 -14.86 -7.02 -1.22
N HIS A 402 -15.38 -8.12 -1.72
CA HIS A 402 -16.24 -8.12 -2.91
C HIS A 402 -17.55 -7.36 -2.68
N GLU A 403 -18.13 -7.43 -1.50
CA GLU A 403 -19.37 -6.71 -1.18
C GLU A 403 -19.14 -5.20 -1.14
N THR A 404 -18.11 -4.74 -0.39
CA THR A 404 -17.80 -3.32 -0.29
C THR A 404 -17.52 -2.70 -1.66
N PHE A 405 -16.67 -3.34 -2.48
CA PHE A 405 -16.33 -2.80 -3.79
C PHE A 405 -17.46 -2.94 -4.83
N SER A 406 -18.43 -3.83 -4.62
CA SER A 406 -19.63 -3.92 -5.43
C SER A 406 -20.64 -2.82 -5.11
N ASP A 407 -20.64 -2.35 -3.87
CA ASP A 407 -21.55 -1.29 -3.43
C ASP A 407 -21.08 0.12 -3.84
N VAL A 408 -19.76 0.30 -4.03
CA VAL A 408 -19.14 1.55 -4.53
C VAL A 408 -19.39 1.75 -6.01
#